data_43b38b1c3256b83bffe37e6ea70159d9
#
_entry.id   43b38b1c3256b83bffe37e6ea70159d9
#
_cell.length_a   1.000
_cell.length_b   1.000
_cell.length_c   1.000
_cell.angle_alpha   90.00
_cell.angle_beta   90.00
_cell.angle_gamma   90.00
#
_symmetry.space_group_name_H-M   'P 1'
#
loop_
_entity.id
_entity.type
_entity.pdbx_description
1 polymer ?
#
loop_
_entity_poly.entity_id
_entity_poly.type
_entity_poly.pdbx_seq_one_letter_code
_entity_poly.pdbx_strand_id
1 'polypeptide(L)'
;MGSTKYITSMGELTRKDNSLCFRKNGKNIYIPVENTKEIYCLNEVSINTKLLNFLAQNHIVVHFFNYYGGYSGTYYPRDNYLSGKLVVKQVEKYQKERMEIAKAIVKGIGLNIYEVLYHYYKHDKKQVKGTLNWIKKKFIPQVEAAGDIKELMAYEGEVWLKFYSDFKYFLSKDFVMNKRVKRPPDNPINALA
;
A
#
# COMPACT_ATOMS: atom_id res chain seq x y z
N MET A 1 -5.32 -6.17 -20.47
CA MET A 1 -5.22 -5.80 -19.03
C MET A 1 -6.25 -4.72 -18.73
N GLY A 2 -7.13 -4.92 -17.75
CA GLY A 2 -8.10 -3.90 -17.35
C GLY A 2 -7.42 -2.70 -16.68
N SER A 3 -7.99 -1.50 -16.84
CA SER A 3 -7.48 -0.26 -16.26
C SER A 3 -8.24 0.14 -15.00
N THR A 4 -7.57 0.88 -14.13
CA THR A 4 -8.17 1.55 -12.97
C THR A 4 -8.97 2.78 -13.44
N LYS A 5 -10.16 2.99 -12.89
CA LYS A 5 -11.01 4.16 -13.16
C LYS A 5 -11.15 4.99 -11.89
N TYR A 6 -11.10 6.31 -12.04
CA TYR A 6 -11.24 7.27 -10.95
C TYR A 6 -12.47 8.14 -11.16
N ILE A 7 -13.38 8.12 -10.18
CA ILE A 7 -14.56 9.00 -10.12
C ILE A 7 -14.26 10.07 -9.07
N THR A 8 -13.95 11.27 -9.55
CA THR A 8 -13.50 12.39 -8.72
C THR A 8 -14.60 13.38 -8.35
N SER A 9 -15.83 13.14 -8.78
CA SER A 9 -16.94 14.07 -8.56
C SER A 9 -18.19 13.34 -8.08
N MET A 10 -19.06 14.07 -7.38
CA MET A 10 -20.38 13.59 -6.96
C MET A 10 -21.22 13.18 -8.16
N GLY A 11 -22.02 12.14 -7.99
CA GLY A 11 -22.93 11.64 -9.02
C GLY A 11 -23.53 10.30 -8.69
N GLU A 12 -24.14 9.69 -9.70
CA GLU A 12 -24.75 8.37 -9.60
C GLU A 12 -24.06 7.39 -10.55
N LEU A 13 -23.58 6.26 -10.02
CA LEU A 13 -23.03 5.18 -10.82
C LEU A 13 -24.04 4.06 -10.93
N THR A 14 -24.45 3.74 -12.16
CA THR A 14 -25.47 2.72 -12.45
C THR A 14 -24.99 1.76 -13.53
N ARG A 15 -25.66 0.63 -13.64
CA ARG A 15 -25.56 -0.25 -14.80
C ARG A 15 -26.50 0.25 -15.90
N LYS A 16 -26.00 0.38 -17.12
CA LYS A 16 -26.81 0.56 -18.30
C LYS A 16 -26.38 -0.44 -19.37
N ASP A 17 -27.26 -1.37 -19.67
CA ASP A 17 -26.99 -2.50 -20.57
C ASP A 17 -25.76 -3.30 -20.11
N ASN A 18 -24.73 -3.40 -20.93
CA ASN A 18 -23.49 -4.09 -20.63
C ASN A 18 -22.34 -3.12 -20.25
N SER A 19 -22.69 -1.90 -19.81
CA SER A 19 -21.72 -0.86 -19.45
C SER A 19 -22.05 -0.24 -18.10
N LEU A 20 -21.07 0.44 -17.52
CA LEU A 20 -21.27 1.33 -16.39
C LEU A 20 -21.64 2.72 -16.92
N CYS A 21 -22.57 3.37 -16.26
CA CYS A 21 -22.98 4.73 -16.57
C CYS A 21 -22.83 5.60 -15.34
N PHE A 22 -21.92 6.56 -15.39
CA PHE A 22 -21.81 7.60 -14.38
C PHE A 22 -22.57 8.84 -14.82
N ARG A 23 -23.58 9.22 -14.02
CA ARG A 23 -24.42 10.40 -14.25
C ARG A 23 -23.98 11.54 -13.37
N LYS A 24 -23.65 12.67 -13.99
CA LYS A 24 -23.27 13.92 -13.31
C LYS A 24 -23.94 15.09 -14.01
N ASN A 25 -24.66 15.93 -13.25
CA ASN A 25 -25.31 17.16 -13.76
C ASN A 25 -26.12 16.93 -15.06
N GLY A 26 -26.89 15.85 -15.10
CA GLY A 26 -27.71 15.47 -16.27
C GLY A 26 -26.92 14.86 -17.44
N LYS A 27 -25.60 14.79 -17.39
CA LYS A 27 -24.76 14.16 -18.41
C LYS A 27 -24.43 12.73 -18.03
N ASN A 28 -24.47 11.82 -19.01
CA ASN A 28 -24.11 10.42 -18.86
C ASN A 28 -22.69 10.18 -19.41
N ILE A 29 -21.83 9.56 -18.60
CA ILE A 29 -20.48 9.14 -18.99
C ILE A 29 -20.48 7.62 -18.94
N TYR A 30 -20.19 6.97 -20.06
CA TYR A 30 -20.15 5.51 -20.15
C TYR A 30 -18.74 5.01 -19.90
N ILE A 31 -18.62 3.96 -19.08
CA ILE A 31 -17.35 3.32 -18.73
C ILE A 31 -17.44 1.87 -19.20
N PRO A 32 -16.62 1.45 -20.17
CA PRO A 32 -16.60 0.06 -20.65
C PRO A 32 -16.19 -0.91 -19.56
N VAL A 33 -16.95 -1.98 -19.36
CA VAL A 33 -16.71 -2.98 -18.33
C VAL A 33 -15.49 -3.84 -18.67
N GLU A 34 -15.33 -4.22 -19.93
CA GLU A 34 -14.27 -5.13 -20.40
C GLU A 34 -12.86 -4.61 -20.09
N ASN A 35 -12.71 -3.30 -20.05
CA ASN A 35 -11.43 -2.64 -19.79
C ASN A 35 -11.32 -2.08 -18.36
N THR A 36 -12.24 -2.45 -17.46
CA THR A 36 -12.24 -1.94 -16.08
C THR A 36 -11.89 -3.06 -15.11
N LYS A 37 -10.81 -2.88 -14.37
CA LYS A 37 -10.38 -3.80 -13.30
C LYS A 37 -10.88 -3.35 -11.94
N GLU A 38 -10.80 -2.07 -11.67
CA GLU A 38 -11.16 -1.47 -10.39
C GLU A 38 -11.61 -0.03 -10.55
N ILE A 39 -12.41 0.45 -9.60
CA ILE A 39 -12.97 1.80 -9.58
C ILE A 39 -12.68 2.43 -8.23
N TYR A 40 -12.16 3.66 -8.25
CA TYR A 40 -11.98 4.50 -7.06
C TYR A 40 -13.02 5.61 -7.08
N CYS A 41 -13.97 5.55 -6.14
CA CYS A 41 -14.95 6.62 -5.91
C CYS A 41 -14.35 7.59 -4.88
N LEU A 42 -13.66 8.62 -5.36
CA LEU A 42 -12.95 9.61 -4.55
C LEU A 42 -13.86 10.74 -4.04
N ASN A 43 -15.17 10.61 -4.26
CA ASN A 43 -16.18 11.54 -3.78
C ASN A 43 -17.50 10.78 -3.52
N GLU A 44 -18.53 11.47 -3.05
CA GLU A 44 -19.84 10.87 -2.78
C GLU A 44 -20.51 10.41 -4.08
N VAL A 45 -20.71 9.09 -4.19
CA VAL A 45 -21.31 8.44 -5.35
C VAL A 45 -22.48 7.57 -4.88
N SER A 46 -23.66 7.84 -5.44
CA SER A 46 -24.83 6.96 -5.24
C SER A 46 -24.69 5.70 -6.09
N ILE A 47 -24.95 4.55 -5.47
CA ILE A 47 -24.94 3.23 -6.14
C ILE A 47 -26.17 2.42 -5.72
N ASN A 48 -26.49 1.40 -6.49
CA ASN A 48 -27.56 0.47 -6.15
C ASN A 48 -27.13 -0.99 -6.25
N THR A 49 -27.91 -1.89 -5.67
CA THR A 49 -27.60 -3.33 -5.62
C THR A 49 -27.54 -4.00 -6.98
N LYS A 50 -28.30 -3.50 -7.97
CA LYS A 50 -28.24 -3.98 -9.34
C LYS A 50 -26.86 -3.75 -9.97
N LEU A 51 -26.27 -2.58 -9.68
CA LEU A 51 -24.90 -2.28 -10.06
C LEU A 51 -23.90 -3.19 -9.33
N LEU A 52 -24.03 -3.34 -8.01
CA LEU A 52 -23.11 -4.21 -7.23
C LEU A 52 -23.11 -5.64 -7.75
N ASN A 53 -24.27 -6.21 -8.07
CA ASN A 53 -24.36 -7.53 -8.67
C ASN A 53 -23.66 -7.62 -10.04
N PHE A 54 -23.78 -6.58 -10.84
CA PHE A 54 -23.11 -6.51 -12.14
C PHE A 54 -21.60 -6.38 -12.01
N LEU A 55 -21.13 -5.57 -11.07
CA LEU A 55 -19.71 -5.45 -10.75
C LEU A 55 -19.13 -6.79 -10.24
N ALA A 56 -19.90 -7.51 -9.39
CA ALA A 56 -19.49 -8.83 -8.92
C ALA A 56 -19.32 -9.84 -10.05
N GLN A 57 -20.28 -9.88 -11.00
CA GLN A 57 -20.22 -10.77 -12.17
C GLN A 57 -19.01 -10.49 -13.07
N ASN A 58 -18.54 -9.24 -13.10
CA ASN A 58 -17.39 -8.81 -13.89
C ASN A 58 -16.10 -8.71 -13.08
N HIS A 59 -16.08 -9.18 -11.81
CA HIS A 59 -14.93 -9.16 -10.92
C HIS A 59 -14.29 -7.77 -10.74
N ILE A 60 -15.12 -6.71 -10.77
CA ILE A 60 -14.66 -5.32 -10.60
C ILE A 60 -14.74 -4.92 -9.13
N VAL A 61 -13.61 -4.56 -8.57
CA VAL A 61 -13.49 -4.04 -7.20
C VAL A 61 -13.82 -2.55 -7.17
N VAL A 62 -14.52 -2.09 -6.12
CA VAL A 62 -14.81 -0.65 -5.96
C VAL A 62 -14.37 -0.17 -4.59
N HIS A 63 -13.56 0.87 -4.58
CA HIS A 63 -13.06 1.53 -3.38
C HIS A 63 -13.81 2.84 -3.16
N PHE A 64 -14.28 3.06 -1.94
CA PHE A 64 -15.05 4.24 -1.56
C PHE A 64 -14.24 5.13 -0.62
N PHE A 65 -14.33 6.42 -0.87
CA PHE A 65 -13.73 7.46 -0.07
C PHE A 65 -14.80 8.48 0.33
N ASN A 66 -14.62 9.09 1.48
CA ASN A 66 -15.50 10.18 1.94
C ASN A 66 -15.13 11.51 1.26
N TYR A 67 -15.93 12.54 1.51
CA TYR A 67 -15.71 13.88 0.99
C TYR A 67 -14.31 14.46 1.29
N TYR A 68 -13.72 14.10 2.41
CA TYR A 68 -12.39 14.55 2.83
C TYR A 68 -11.23 13.70 2.27
N GLY A 69 -11.52 12.73 1.40
CA GLY A 69 -10.52 11.82 0.83
C GLY A 69 -10.11 10.68 1.77
N GLY A 70 -10.77 10.53 2.91
CA GLY A 70 -10.55 9.40 3.82
C GLY A 70 -11.16 8.11 3.24
N TYR A 71 -10.41 7.02 3.29
CA TYR A 71 -10.90 5.71 2.86
C TYR A 71 -12.06 5.23 3.74
N SER A 72 -13.18 4.86 3.12
CA SER A 72 -14.40 4.40 3.80
C SER A 72 -14.57 2.89 3.75
N GLY A 73 -14.18 2.25 2.66
CA GLY A 73 -14.32 0.81 2.50
C GLY A 73 -14.20 0.35 1.06
N THR A 74 -14.27 -0.97 0.87
CA THR A 74 -14.20 -1.60 -0.45
C THR A 74 -15.34 -2.58 -0.64
N TYR A 75 -16.04 -2.46 -1.75
CA TYR A 75 -16.86 -3.55 -2.27
C TYR A 75 -15.96 -4.50 -3.03
N TYR A 76 -15.79 -5.68 -2.46
CA TYR A 76 -15.02 -6.76 -3.05
C TYR A 76 -15.97 -7.83 -3.60
N PRO A 77 -15.93 -8.15 -4.90
CA PRO A 77 -16.73 -9.21 -5.47
C PRO A 77 -16.44 -10.54 -4.78
N ARG A 78 -17.47 -11.36 -4.62
CA ARG A 78 -17.30 -12.70 -4.04
C ARG A 78 -16.29 -13.48 -4.86
N ASP A 79 -15.23 -13.91 -4.21
CA ASP A 79 -14.19 -14.72 -4.83
C ASP A 79 -14.69 -16.15 -5.02
N ASN A 80 -14.81 -16.58 -6.25
CA ASN A 80 -15.21 -17.95 -6.57
C ASN A 80 -14.04 -18.94 -6.55
N TYR A 81 -12.82 -18.43 -6.29
CA TYR A 81 -11.58 -19.19 -6.30
C TYR A 81 -11.12 -19.67 -4.92
N LEU A 82 -12.02 -19.73 -3.95
CA LEU A 82 -11.71 -20.28 -2.61
C LEU A 82 -11.34 -21.76 -2.76
N SER A 83 -10.04 -22.02 -2.81
CA SER A 83 -9.52 -23.39 -2.81
C SER A 83 -9.21 -23.80 -1.38
N GLY A 84 -9.94 -24.79 -0.85
CA GLY A 84 -9.63 -25.39 0.44
C GLY A 84 -8.17 -25.87 0.52
N LYS A 85 -7.62 -26.34 -0.60
CA LYS A 85 -6.20 -26.71 -0.72
C LYS A 85 -5.27 -25.52 -0.48
N LEU A 86 -5.64 -24.32 -0.93
CA LEU A 86 -4.85 -23.10 -0.69
C LEU A 86 -4.82 -22.76 0.79
N VAL A 87 -5.99 -22.78 1.44
CA VAL A 87 -6.11 -22.49 2.89
C VAL A 87 -5.26 -23.47 3.70
N VAL A 88 -5.37 -24.78 3.42
CA VAL A 88 -4.54 -25.80 4.08
C VAL A 88 -3.05 -25.50 3.89
N LYS A 89 -2.62 -25.21 2.65
CA LYS A 89 -1.22 -24.87 2.39
C LYS A 89 -0.75 -23.61 3.10
N GLN A 90 -1.60 -22.59 3.22
CA GLN A 90 -1.27 -21.37 3.97
C GLN A 90 -1.05 -21.68 5.47
N VAL A 91 -1.90 -22.53 6.06
CA VAL A 91 -1.73 -22.96 7.46
C VAL A 91 -0.45 -23.78 7.63
N GLU A 92 -0.17 -24.73 6.74
CA GLU A 92 1.07 -25.52 6.78
C GLU A 92 2.32 -24.63 6.68
N LYS A 93 2.32 -23.66 5.77
CA LYS A 93 3.42 -22.70 5.61
C LYS A 93 3.57 -21.81 6.84
N TYR A 94 2.47 -21.32 7.40
CA TYR A 94 2.50 -20.54 8.63
C TYR A 94 3.14 -21.31 9.79
N GLN A 95 2.80 -22.59 9.95
CA GLN A 95 3.33 -23.41 11.03
C GLN A 95 4.82 -23.78 10.84
N LYS A 96 5.23 -24.07 9.60
CA LYS A 96 6.56 -24.61 9.31
C LYS A 96 7.59 -23.56 8.89
N GLU A 97 7.15 -22.52 8.17
CA GLU A 97 8.06 -21.62 7.46
C GLU A 97 7.85 -20.15 7.80
N ARG A 98 6.99 -19.82 8.80
CA ARG A 98 6.67 -18.41 9.12
C ARG A 98 7.92 -17.59 9.44
N MET A 99 8.92 -18.22 10.08
CA MET A 99 10.15 -17.53 10.44
C MET A 99 10.99 -17.18 9.22
N GLU A 100 11.11 -18.10 8.26
CA GLU A 100 11.83 -17.88 7.01
C GLU A 100 11.13 -16.79 6.15
N ILE A 101 9.81 -16.83 6.10
CA ILE A 101 9.00 -15.81 5.39
C ILE A 101 9.21 -14.43 6.06
N ALA A 102 9.16 -14.37 7.39
CA ALA A 102 9.36 -13.12 8.12
C ALA A 102 10.78 -12.56 7.91
N LYS A 103 11.83 -13.40 7.97
CA LYS A 103 13.21 -13.01 7.64
C LYS A 103 13.32 -12.45 6.22
N ALA A 104 12.70 -13.11 5.24
CA ALA A 104 12.72 -12.66 3.85
C ALA A 104 12.07 -11.26 3.70
N ILE A 105 10.95 -11.02 4.38
CA ILE A 105 10.25 -9.73 4.36
C ILE A 105 11.13 -8.64 5.00
N VAL A 106 11.64 -8.85 6.21
CA VAL A 106 12.44 -7.85 6.94
C VAL A 106 13.77 -7.57 6.21
N LYS A 107 14.39 -8.61 5.65
CA LYS A 107 15.58 -8.45 4.79
C LYS A 107 15.25 -7.61 3.55
N GLY A 108 14.10 -7.88 2.89
CA GLY A 108 13.63 -7.11 1.75
C GLY A 108 13.42 -5.63 2.07
N ILE A 109 12.84 -5.30 3.24
CA ILE A 109 12.71 -3.92 3.73
C ILE A 109 14.09 -3.26 3.82
N GLY A 110 15.05 -3.89 4.46
CA GLY A 110 16.40 -3.34 4.61
C GLY A 110 17.12 -3.13 3.27
N LEU A 111 16.96 -4.06 2.33
CA LEU A 111 17.54 -3.92 0.99
C LEU A 111 16.89 -2.78 0.19
N ASN A 112 15.57 -2.61 0.27
CA ASN A 112 14.89 -1.48 -0.38
C ASN A 112 15.34 -0.13 0.22
N ILE A 113 15.46 -0.04 1.54
CA ILE A 113 16.01 1.14 2.21
C ILE A 113 17.45 1.39 1.75
N TYR A 114 18.26 0.32 1.64
CA TYR A 114 19.62 0.43 1.14
C TYR A 114 19.66 1.03 -0.26
N GLU A 115 18.84 0.56 -1.20
CA GLU A 115 18.82 1.06 -2.58
C GLU A 115 18.39 2.54 -2.64
N VAL A 116 17.40 2.94 -1.85
CA VAL A 116 16.99 4.35 -1.76
C VAL A 116 18.14 5.21 -1.23
N LEU A 117 18.78 4.84 -0.12
CA LEU A 117 19.89 5.59 0.45
C LEU A 117 21.12 5.59 -0.48
N TYR A 118 21.36 4.49 -1.20
CA TYR A 118 22.46 4.38 -2.16
C TYR A 118 22.27 5.30 -3.36
N HIS A 119 21.02 5.48 -3.80
CA HIS A 119 20.70 6.51 -4.79
C HIS A 119 21.13 7.91 -4.32
N TYR A 120 20.74 8.32 -3.12
CA TYR A 120 21.14 9.60 -2.53
C TYR A 120 22.66 9.71 -2.31
N TYR A 121 23.30 8.62 -1.89
CA TYR A 121 24.77 8.57 -1.76
C TYR A 121 25.49 8.87 -3.06
N LYS A 122 25.01 8.36 -4.19
CA LYS A 122 25.55 8.66 -5.52
C LYS A 122 25.34 10.12 -5.93
N HIS A 123 24.32 10.79 -5.40
CA HIS A 123 24.00 12.20 -5.65
C HIS A 123 24.53 13.11 -4.52
N ASP A 124 25.77 12.85 -4.11
CA ASP A 124 26.55 13.64 -3.16
C ASP A 124 26.05 13.72 -1.71
N LYS A 125 25.05 12.91 -1.32
CA LYS A 125 24.63 12.81 0.07
C LYS A 125 25.49 11.79 0.84
N LYS A 126 26.79 12.10 0.99
CA LYS A 126 27.78 11.16 1.58
C LYS A 126 27.52 10.82 3.05
N GLN A 127 26.71 11.61 3.75
CA GLN A 127 26.35 11.42 5.17
C GLN A 127 25.63 10.11 5.42
N VAL A 128 24.83 9.60 4.44
CA VAL A 128 24.10 8.33 4.58
C VAL A 128 24.99 7.08 4.51
N LYS A 129 26.31 7.23 4.26
CA LYS A 129 27.27 6.11 4.15
C LYS A 129 27.30 5.25 5.41
N GLY A 130 27.11 5.86 6.59
CA GLY A 130 27.07 5.16 7.87
C GLY A 130 25.95 4.12 7.90
N THR A 131 24.73 4.53 7.55
CA THR A 131 23.56 3.66 7.50
C THR A 131 23.69 2.58 6.42
N LEU A 132 24.21 2.92 5.23
CA LEU A 132 24.48 1.94 4.18
C LEU A 132 25.43 0.82 4.66
N ASN A 133 26.53 1.18 5.29
CA ASN A 133 27.48 0.21 5.84
C ASN A 133 26.85 -0.63 6.97
N TRP A 134 26.06 0.00 7.83
CA TRP A 134 25.36 -0.68 8.92
C TRP A 134 24.37 -1.71 8.38
N ILE A 135 23.56 -1.36 7.35
CA ILE A 135 22.62 -2.30 6.73
C ILE A 135 23.35 -3.55 6.24
N LYS A 136 24.43 -3.39 5.48
CA LYS A 136 25.17 -4.54 4.92
C LYS A 136 25.92 -5.36 5.98
N LYS A 137 26.59 -4.69 6.92
CA LYS A 137 27.54 -5.36 7.83
C LYS A 137 26.91 -5.84 9.14
N LYS A 138 25.78 -5.26 9.54
CA LYS A 138 25.14 -5.57 10.81
C LYS A 138 23.69 -6.03 10.65
N PHE A 139 22.84 -5.22 10.04
CA PHE A 139 21.41 -5.50 9.95
C PHE A 139 21.12 -6.82 9.23
N ILE A 140 21.62 -7.02 8.01
CA ILE A 140 21.36 -8.24 7.24
C ILE A 140 21.82 -9.50 7.98
N PRO A 141 23.06 -9.58 8.51
CA PRO A 141 23.47 -10.71 9.34
C PRO A 141 22.61 -10.95 10.59
N GLN A 142 22.16 -9.88 11.26
CA GLN A 142 21.27 -9.99 12.42
C GLN A 142 19.91 -10.58 12.03
N VAL A 143 19.32 -10.13 10.93
CA VAL A 143 18.04 -10.68 10.40
C VAL A 143 18.19 -12.17 10.07
N GLU A 144 19.29 -12.56 9.46
CA GLU A 144 19.56 -13.96 9.11
C GLU A 144 19.75 -14.84 10.35
N ALA A 145 20.40 -14.32 11.38
CA ALA A 145 20.65 -15.02 12.65
C ALA A 145 19.48 -15.01 13.63
N ALA A 146 18.45 -14.18 13.39
CA ALA A 146 17.33 -14.01 14.34
C ALA A 146 16.66 -15.34 14.70
N GLY A 147 16.43 -15.55 15.98
CA GLY A 147 15.84 -16.77 16.52
C GLY A 147 14.33 -16.72 16.66
N ASP A 148 13.73 -15.52 16.78
CA ASP A 148 12.31 -15.36 16.96
C ASP A 148 11.76 -14.09 16.27
N ILE A 149 10.40 -13.98 16.22
CA ILE A 149 9.70 -12.88 15.58
C ILE A 149 9.92 -11.55 16.33
N LYS A 150 10.12 -11.56 17.64
CA LYS A 150 10.32 -10.33 18.43
C LYS A 150 11.65 -9.67 18.07
N GLU A 151 12.69 -10.48 17.90
CA GLU A 151 13.99 -10.00 17.41
C GLU A 151 13.86 -9.38 16.02
N LEU A 152 13.15 -10.05 15.09
CA LEU A 152 12.91 -9.51 13.76
C LEU A 152 12.16 -8.18 13.78
N MET A 153 11.14 -8.05 14.62
CA MET A 153 10.40 -6.79 14.78
C MET A 153 11.30 -5.68 15.36
N ALA A 154 12.20 -6.02 16.27
CA ALA A 154 13.16 -5.05 16.81
C ALA A 154 14.14 -4.58 15.72
N TYR A 155 14.65 -5.48 14.90
CA TYR A 155 15.54 -5.12 13.78
C TYR A 155 14.80 -4.32 12.70
N GLU A 156 13.56 -4.66 12.40
CA GLU A 156 12.71 -3.86 11.50
C GLU A 156 12.55 -2.44 12.03
N GLY A 157 12.22 -2.29 13.31
CA GLY A 157 12.10 -0.96 13.95
C GLY A 157 13.42 -0.18 13.91
N GLU A 158 14.56 -0.84 14.11
CA GLU A 158 15.88 -0.19 14.07
C GLU A 158 16.24 0.32 12.66
N VAL A 159 15.97 -0.47 11.60
CA VAL A 159 16.27 -0.02 10.23
C VAL A 159 15.38 1.14 9.79
N TRP A 160 14.11 1.16 10.17
CA TRP A 160 13.23 2.29 9.94
C TRP A 160 13.68 3.54 10.70
N LEU A 161 14.06 3.39 11.97
CA LEU A 161 14.57 4.51 12.77
C LEU A 161 15.80 5.17 12.13
N LYS A 162 16.75 4.37 11.66
CA LYS A 162 17.95 4.86 10.95
C LYS A 162 17.58 5.53 9.64
N PHE A 163 16.69 4.95 8.86
CA PHE A 163 16.22 5.52 7.61
C PHE A 163 15.59 6.91 7.83
N TYR A 164 14.67 7.03 8.78
CA TYR A 164 14.04 8.31 9.11
C TYR A 164 15.05 9.33 9.65
N SER A 165 16.06 8.90 10.40
CA SER A 165 17.09 9.81 10.90
C SER A 165 17.97 10.39 9.79
N ASP A 166 18.06 9.71 8.64
CA ASP A 166 18.81 10.17 7.47
C ASP A 166 18.03 11.16 6.59
N PHE A 167 16.72 11.32 6.79
CA PHE A 167 15.87 12.24 6.03
C PHE A 167 16.40 13.67 6.03
N LYS A 168 16.98 14.11 7.15
CA LYS A 168 17.62 15.43 7.29
C LYS A 168 18.74 15.72 6.26
N TYR A 169 19.30 14.68 5.64
CA TYR A 169 20.40 14.84 4.67
C TYR A 169 19.92 15.03 3.24
N PHE A 170 18.69 14.63 2.92
CA PHE A 170 18.19 14.66 1.55
C PHE A 170 16.79 15.28 1.37
N LEU A 171 16.05 15.50 2.45
CA LEU A 171 14.82 16.29 2.39
C LEU A 171 15.14 17.79 2.49
N SER A 172 14.25 18.64 1.95
CA SER A 172 14.35 20.08 2.12
C SER A 172 14.10 20.47 3.59
N LYS A 173 14.54 21.67 3.97
CA LYS A 173 14.38 22.17 5.36
C LYS A 173 12.92 22.23 5.82
N ASP A 174 11.99 22.36 4.89
CA ASP A 174 10.54 22.41 5.16
C ASP A 174 9.94 21.04 5.50
N PHE A 175 10.70 19.97 5.26
CA PHE A 175 10.28 18.57 5.47
C PHE A 175 11.18 17.82 6.45
N VAL A 176 11.67 18.51 7.46
CA VAL A 176 12.55 17.87 8.48
C VAL A 176 11.71 16.98 9.39
N MET A 177 12.05 15.69 9.45
CA MET A 177 11.50 14.74 10.38
C MET A 177 12.50 14.51 11.53
N ASN A 178 12.26 15.13 12.68
CA ASN A 178 13.09 14.91 13.88
C ASN A 178 12.68 13.65 14.63
N LYS A 179 11.38 13.37 14.66
CA LYS A 179 10.79 12.21 15.34
C LYS A 179 9.50 11.82 14.67
N ARG A 180 9.17 10.54 14.64
CA ARG A 180 7.86 10.08 14.18
C ARG A 180 6.79 10.43 15.22
N VAL A 181 5.87 11.32 14.85
CA VAL A 181 4.70 11.70 15.62
C VAL A 181 3.46 11.26 14.88
N LYS A 182 2.71 10.30 15.45
CA LYS A 182 1.56 9.70 14.74
C LYS A 182 0.29 10.53 14.84
N ARG A 183 0.00 11.13 16.02
CA ARG A 183 -1.26 11.84 16.25
C ARG A 183 -1.11 12.95 17.28
N PRO A 184 -1.43 14.19 16.95
CA PRO A 184 -1.48 14.70 15.57
C PRO A 184 -0.08 14.73 14.93
N PRO A 185 0.04 14.59 13.60
CA PRO A 185 1.32 14.75 12.94
C PRO A 185 1.79 16.20 13.05
N ASP A 186 3.08 16.40 13.34
CA ASP A 186 3.68 17.72 13.57
C ASP A 186 4.22 18.36 12.29
N ASN A 187 4.30 17.61 11.21
CA ASN A 187 4.79 18.08 9.92
C ASN A 187 4.25 17.20 8.76
N PRO A 188 4.35 17.66 7.49
CA PRO A 188 3.85 16.92 6.34
C PRO A 188 4.43 15.51 6.18
N ILE A 189 5.70 15.29 6.53
CA ILE A 189 6.31 13.96 6.45
C ILE A 189 5.68 13.00 7.46
N ASN A 190 5.45 13.45 8.69
CA ASN A 190 4.75 12.63 9.69
C ASN A 190 3.28 12.36 9.34
N ALA A 191 2.66 13.21 8.51
CA ALA A 191 1.31 12.98 8.00
C ALA A 191 1.27 11.90 6.91
N LEU A 192 2.37 11.71 6.15
CA LEU A 192 2.50 10.74 5.06
C LEU A 192 3.11 9.40 5.51
N ALA A 193 3.82 9.38 6.64
CA ALA A 193 4.48 8.20 7.21
C ALA A 193 3.59 7.49 8.23
#